data_5c9b90d82bf2cb8d1f79a92e85e447bc
#
_entry.id   5c9b90d82bf2cb8d1f79a92e85e447bc
#
_cell.length_a   1.000
_cell.length_b   1.000
_cell.length_c   1.000
_cell.angle_alpha   90.00
_cell.angle_beta   90.00
_cell.angle_gamma   90.00
#
_symmetry.space_group_name_H-M   'P 1'
#
loop_
_entity.id
_entity.type
_entity.pdbx_description
1 polymer ?
#
loop_
_entity_poly.entity_id
_entity_poly.type
_entity_poly.pdbx_seq_one_letter_code
_entity_poly.pdbx_strand_id
1 'polypeptide(L)'
;MPAQYTRGFRSILHRSDHFSNHGARLGIVTEEEYEEFADAFLGKPCSPTGRQFIRPWNGDLVRYDEGVDVFGILDRDRFIKTCYRPDPLYHGEASNLDYYLSEEEMT
;
A
#
# COMPACT_ATOMS: atom_id res chain seq x y z
N MET A 1 -14.22 -6.12 9.78
CA MET A 1 -14.46 -4.75 10.25
C MET A 1 -14.30 -3.78 9.08
N PRO A 2 -15.14 -2.78 8.99
CA PRO A 2 -14.93 -1.74 8.01
C PRO A 2 -13.66 -0.96 8.31
N ALA A 3 -13.21 -0.18 7.33
CA ALA A 3 -12.06 0.68 7.48
C ALA A 3 -12.30 1.70 8.59
N GLN A 4 -11.28 1.97 9.42
CA GLN A 4 -11.38 2.88 10.56
C GLN A 4 -10.53 4.13 10.40
N TYR A 5 -9.46 4.07 9.62
CA TYR A 5 -8.49 5.16 9.50
C TYR A 5 -8.53 5.83 8.13
N THR A 6 -9.07 5.15 7.14
CA THR A 6 -9.23 5.62 5.76
C THR A 6 -10.68 5.40 5.36
N ARG A 7 -10.98 5.65 4.08
CA ARG A 7 -12.30 5.35 3.51
C ARG A 7 -12.37 3.95 2.89
N GLY A 8 -11.31 3.13 3.07
CA GLY A 8 -11.25 1.81 2.49
C GLY A 8 -11.00 1.85 0.98
N PHE A 9 -11.23 0.72 0.31
CA PHE A 9 -11.18 0.69 -1.16
C PHE A 9 -12.42 1.36 -1.75
N ARG A 10 -12.30 1.93 -2.96
CA ARG A 10 -13.42 2.63 -3.58
C ARG A 10 -14.61 1.73 -3.89
N SER A 11 -14.35 0.45 -4.15
CA SER A 11 -15.42 -0.50 -4.45
C SER A 11 -15.03 -1.90 -3.99
N ILE A 12 -16.05 -2.76 -3.86
CA ILE A 12 -15.83 -4.16 -3.53
C ILE A 12 -15.04 -4.87 -4.63
N LEU A 13 -15.29 -4.54 -5.90
CA LEU A 13 -14.56 -5.12 -7.01
C LEU A 13 -13.08 -4.76 -6.97
N HIS A 14 -12.76 -3.52 -6.66
CA HIS A 14 -11.39 -3.05 -6.52
C HIS A 14 -10.69 -3.78 -5.38
N ARG A 15 -11.36 -3.91 -4.23
CA ARG A 15 -10.85 -4.66 -3.08
C ARG A 15 -10.57 -6.11 -3.43
N SER A 16 -11.54 -6.78 -4.08
CA SER A 16 -11.42 -8.18 -4.46
C SER A 16 -10.25 -8.41 -5.43
N ASP A 17 -10.08 -7.51 -6.39
CA ASP A 17 -8.99 -7.61 -7.36
C ASP A 17 -7.63 -7.51 -6.69
N HIS A 18 -7.46 -6.51 -5.81
CA HIS A 18 -6.19 -6.34 -5.10
C HIS A 18 -5.93 -7.48 -4.12
N PHE A 19 -6.97 -7.97 -3.43
CA PHE A 19 -6.83 -9.11 -2.56
C PHE A 19 -6.38 -10.36 -3.33
N SER A 20 -7.00 -10.63 -4.48
CA SER A 20 -6.63 -11.78 -5.33
C SER A 20 -5.16 -11.72 -5.76
N ASN A 21 -4.68 -10.52 -6.07
CA ASN A 21 -3.32 -10.35 -6.57
C ASN A 21 -2.27 -10.28 -5.47
N HIS A 22 -2.63 -9.81 -4.28
CA HIS A 22 -1.63 -9.42 -3.28
C HIS A 22 -1.80 -10.07 -1.91
N GLY A 23 -2.98 -10.58 -1.58
CA GLY A 23 -3.25 -11.09 -0.23
C GLY A 23 -2.36 -12.23 0.20
N ALA A 24 -2.10 -13.19 -0.70
CA ALA A 24 -1.30 -14.38 -0.38
C ALA A 24 0.14 -14.01 0.02
N ARG A 25 0.76 -13.05 -0.65
CA ARG A 25 2.12 -12.63 -0.33
C ARG A 25 2.21 -11.93 1.02
N LEU A 26 1.11 -11.38 1.50
CA LEU A 26 1.02 -10.75 2.82
C LEU A 26 0.59 -11.76 3.90
N GLY A 27 0.27 -13.00 3.50
CA GLY A 27 -0.20 -14.02 4.45
C GLY A 27 -1.63 -13.79 4.91
N ILE A 28 -2.42 -13.05 4.15
CA ILE A 28 -3.80 -12.69 4.51
C ILE A 28 -4.75 -13.59 3.73
N VAL A 29 -5.76 -14.13 4.41
CA VAL A 29 -6.64 -15.16 3.85
C VAL A 29 -8.05 -14.68 3.54
N THR A 30 -8.48 -13.50 4.02
CA THR A 30 -9.80 -12.94 3.71
C THR A 30 -9.69 -11.50 3.20
N GLU A 31 -10.67 -11.08 2.39
CA GLU A 31 -10.70 -9.71 1.88
C GLU A 31 -10.88 -8.69 2.99
N GLU A 32 -11.67 -9.01 3.99
CA GLU A 32 -11.92 -8.12 5.12
C GLU A 32 -10.64 -7.87 5.91
N GLU A 33 -9.87 -8.92 6.17
CA GLU A 33 -8.57 -8.78 6.84
C GLU A 33 -7.59 -7.99 5.98
N TYR A 34 -7.65 -8.17 4.66
CA TYR A 34 -6.82 -7.42 3.74
C TYR A 34 -7.12 -5.92 3.80
N GLU A 35 -8.40 -5.55 3.79
CA GLU A 35 -8.79 -4.14 3.89
C GLU A 35 -8.40 -3.56 5.25
N GLU A 36 -8.59 -4.32 6.34
CA GLU A 36 -8.20 -3.86 7.67
C GLU A 36 -6.70 -3.61 7.76
N PHE A 37 -5.90 -4.52 7.18
CA PHE A 37 -4.46 -4.38 7.14
C PHE A 37 -4.05 -3.12 6.37
N ALA A 38 -4.57 -2.95 5.17
CA ALA A 38 -4.26 -1.80 4.32
C ALA A 38 -4.72 -0.49 4.96
N ASP A 39 -5.88 -0.51 5.60
CA ASP A 39 -6.44 0.64 6.31
C ASP A 39 -5.53 1.09 7.44
N ALA A 40 -5.06 0.15 8.25
CA ALA A 40 -4.14 0.47 9.34
C ALA A 40 -2.78 0.92 8.80
N PHE A 41 -2.27 0.22 7.80
CA PHE A 41 -0.96 0.55 7.22
C PHE A 41 -0.92 1.95 6.63
N LEU A 42 -1.96 2.35 5.91
CA LEU A 42 -2.01 3.63 5.20
C LEU A 42 -2.65 4.75 6.03
N GLY A 43 -3.53 4.42 6.96
CA GLY A 43 -4.28 5.43 7.70
C GLY A 43 -3.64 5.86 9.00
N LYS A 44 -2.85 5.01 9.64
CA LYS A 44 -2.12 5.37 10.86
C LYS A 44 -0.87 6.18 10.51
N PRO A 45 -0.30 6.91 11.48
CA PRO A 45 0.97 7.59 11.25
C PRO A 45 2.06 6.63 10.78
N CYS A 46 2.98 7.14 9.97
CA CYS A 46 4.09 6.37 9.44
C CYS A 46 4.96 5.85 10.59
N SER A 47 5.33 4.57 10.55
CA SER A 47 6.18 3.97 11.58
C SER A 47 7.61 4.50 11.48
N PRO A 48 8.45 4.28 12.52
CA PRO A 48 9.88 4.68 12.47
C PRO A 48 10.66 4.04 11.32
N THR A 49 10.25 2.85 10.84
CA THR A 49 10.89 2.18 9.70
C THR A 49 10.21 2.51 8.38
N GLY A 50 9.18 3.34 8.41
CA GLY A 50 8.42 3.71 7.22
C GLY A 50 8.95 4.96 6.56
N ARG A 51 8.68 5.06 5.26
CA ARG A 51 8.98 6.22 4.44
C ARG A 51 7.74 6.57 3.63
N GLN A 52 7.57 7.85 3.31
CA GLN A 52 6.42 8.27 2.51
C GLN A 52 6.70 9.56 1.76
N PHE A 53 5.96 9.76 0.68
CA PHE A 53 5.95 11.02 -0.05
C PHE A 53 4.57 11.22 -0.67
N ILE A 54 4.28 12.46 -1.10
CA ILE A 54 3.03 12.81 -1.78
C ILE A 54 3.34 13.09 -3.24
N ARG A 55 2.62 12.44 -4.16
CA ARG A 55 2.74 12.72 -5.58
C ARG A 55 2.13 14.09 -5.87
N PRO A 56 2.90 15.04 -6.43
CA PRO A 56 2.37 16.39 -6.63
C PRO A 56 1.28 16.48 -7.70
N TRP A 57 1.26 15.52 -8.65
CA TRP A 57 0.29 15.59 -9.75
C TRP A 57 -1.10 15.09 -9.39
N ASN A 58 -1.26 14.28 -8.35
CA ASN A 58 -2.58 13.77 -7.98
C ASN A 58 -2.86 13.73 -6.47
N GLY A 59 -1.86 14.02 -5.64
CA GLY A 59 -2.02 14.01 -4.18
C GLY A 59 -2.00 12.63 -3.54
N ASP A 60 -1.60 11.59 -4.27
CA ASP A 60 -1.48 10.25 -3.70
C ASP A 60 -0.38 10.22 -2.64
N LEU A 61 -0.68 9.62 -1.49
CA LEU A 61 0.31 9.28 -0.48
C LEU A 61 0.91 7.92 -0.83
N VAL A 62 2.20 7.87 -1.04
CA VAL A 62 2.93 6.62 -1.32
C VAL A 62 3.77 6.30 -0.10
N ARG A 63 3.59 5.11 0.47
CA ARG A 63 4.27 4.69 1.70
C ARG A 63 4.90 3.32 1.52
N TYR A 64 6.11 3.18 2.02
CA TYR A 64 6.80 1.89 2.11
C TYR A 64 7.38 1.74 3.50
N ASP A 65 7.18 0.59 4.12
CA ASP A 65 7.75 0.27 5.43
C ASP A 65 8.71 -0.90 5.28
N GLU A 66 9.99 -0.62 5.41
CA GLU A 66 11.05 -1.61 5.28
C GLU A 66 10.97 -2.66 6.39
N GLY A 67 10.51 -2.27 7.58
CA GLY A 67 10.40 -3.18 8.73
C GLY A 67 9.43 -4.33 8.50
N VAL A 68 8.35 -4.09 7.77
CA VAL A 68 7.35 -5.12 7.45
C VAL A 68 7.34 -5.47 5.96
N ASP A 69 8.10 -4.74 5.15
CA ASP A 69 8.23 -4.94 3.72
C ASP A 69 6.87 -4.82 3.00
N VAL A 70 6.20 -3.69 3.21
CA VAL A 70 4.89 -3.41 2.63
C VAL A 70 4.90 -2.04 1.96
N PHE A 71 4.31 -1.99 0.76
CA PHE A 71 4.17 -0.80 -0.07
C PHE A 71 2.67 -0.53 -0.26
N GLY A 72 2.26 0.73 -0.13
CA GLY A 72 0.85 1.07 -0.34
C GLY A 72 0.66 2.48 -0.83
N ILE A 73 -0.51 2.74 -1.39
CA ILE A 73 -0.89 4.04 -1.93
C ILE A 73 -2.29 4.39 -1.46
N LEU A 74 -2.43 5.58 -0.85
CA LEU A 74 -3.69 6.14 -0.42
C LEU A 74 -3.94 7.39 -1.27
N ASP A 75 -5.11 7.51 -1.90
CA ASP A 75 -5.36 8.68 -2.71
C ASP A 75 -5.71 9.90 -1.83
N ARG A 76 -5.75 11.08 -2.45
CA ARG A 76 -5.98 12.33 -1.72
C ARG A 76 -7.36 12.40 -1.07
N ASP A 77 -8.31 11.59 -1.53
CA ASP A 77 -9.66 11.51 -0.96
C ASP A 77 -9.73 10.44 0.14
N ARG A 78 -8.59 9.85 0.50
CA ARG A 78 -8.41 8.84 1.55
C ARG A 78 -9.00 7.48 1.21
N PHE A 79 -9.10 7.16 -0.08
CA PHE A 79 -9.38 5.80 -0.52
C PHE A 79 -8.08 5.05 -0.76
N ILE A 80 -8.06 3.76 -0.42
CA ILE A 80 -6.91 2.89 -0.65
C ILE A 80 -6.84 2.55 -2.14
N LYS A 81 -5.70 2.81 -2.76
CA LYS A 81 -5.48 2.45 -4.16
C LYS A 81 -4.85 1.07 -4.26
N THR A 82 -3.88 0.77 -3.43
CA THR A 82 -3.22 -0.54 -3.39
C THR A 82 -2.46 -0.71 -2.09
N CYS A 83 -2.17 -1.98 -1.74
CA CYS A 83 -1.31 -2.32 -0.61
C CYS A 83 -0.76 -3.72 -0.88
N TYR A 84 0.56 -3.86 -0.95
CA TYR A 84 1.14 -5.14 -1.30
C TYR A 84 2.63 -5.21 -0.90
N ARG A 85 3.18 -6.42 -0.97
CA ARG A 85 4.61 -6.63 -0.82
C ARG A 85 5.20 -6.69 -2.22
N PRO A 86 6.03 -5.72 -2.62
CA PRO A 86 6.64 -5.72 -3.95
C PRO A 86 7.53 -6.96 -4.16
N ASP A 87 7.73 -7.34 -5.40
CA ASP A 87 8.56 -8.48 -5.75
C ASP A 87 9.67 -8.02 -6.68
N PRO A 88 10.95 -8.08 -6.24
CA PRO A 88 12.08 -7.68 -7.09
C PRO A 88 12.16 -8.40 -8.42
N LEU A 89 11.61 -9.63 -8.50
CA LEU A 89 11.56 -10.37 -9.76
C LEU A 89 10.65 -9.69 -10.79
N TYR A 90 9.67 -8.92 -10.32
CA TYR A 90 8.77 -8.20 -11.19
C TYR A 90 9.27 -6.81 -11.53
N HIS A 91 9.65 -6.02 -10.52
CA HIS A 91 10.01 -4.63 -10.78
C HIS A 91 11.47 -4.43 -11.22
N GLY A 92 12.32 -5.45 -11.04
CA GLY A 92 13.69 -5.41 -11.55
C GLY A 92 14.68 -4.57 -10.77
N GLU A 93 14.25 -3.94 -9.68
CA GLU A 93 15.16 -3.21 -8.81
C GLU A 93 15.89 -4.18 -7.87
N ALA A 94 17.00 -3.74 -7.29
CA ALA A 94 17.82 -4.59 -6.43
C ALA A 94 17.08 -5.01 -5.15
N SER A 95 16.15 -4.16 -4.66
CA SER A 95 15.38 -4.44 -3.46
C SER A 95 14.05 -3.70 -3.52
N ASN A 96 13.15 -4.02 -2.58
CA ASN A 96 11.89 -3.30 -2.47
C ASN A 96 12.08 -1.87 -1.99
N LEU A 97 13.11 -1.60 -1.19
CA LEU A 97 13.46 -0.24 -0.83
C LEU A 97 13.89 0.55 -2.06
N ASP A 98 14.73 -0.05 -2.92
CA ASP A 98 15.16 0.61 -4.16
C ASP A 98 13.97 0.89 -5.07
N TYR A 99 12.99 -0.02 -5.12
CA TYR A 99 11.76 0.20 -5.87
C TYR A 99 11.02 1.44 -5.35
N TYR A 100 10.85 1.55 -4.04
CA TYR A 100 10.21 2.72 -3.44
C TYR A 100 11.00 4.00 -3.74
N LEU A 101 12.32 3.96 -3.60
CA LEU A 101 13.17 5.14 -3.85
C LEU A 101 13.09 5.58 -5.30
N SER A 102 12.98 4.64 -6.24
CA SER A 102 12.81 4.96 -7.65
C SER A 102 11.47 5.67 -7.89
N GLU A 103 10.39 5.26 -7.22
CA GLU A 103 9.11 5.95 -7.30
C GLU A 103 9.19 7.37 -6.75
N GLU A 104 9.91 7.55 -5.64
CA GLU A 104 10.10 8.87 -5.03
C GLU A 104 10.91 9.78 -5.95
N GLU A 105 11.96 9.27 -6.59
CA GLU A 105 12.80 10.04 -7.51
C GLU A 105 12.03 10.55 -8.72
N MET A 106 10.99 9.85 -9.15
CA MET A 106 10.15 10.26 -10.28
C MET A 106 9.23 11.43 -9.92
N THR A 107 9.21 11.81 -8.67
CA THR A 107 8.43 12.92 -8.18
C THR A 107 9.24 14.20 -8.26
#